data_2e902c6676db5c7281a47294e95fafd3
#
_entry.id   2e902c6676db5c7281a47294e95fafd3
#
_cell.length_a   1.000
_cell.length_b   1.000
_cell.length_c   1.000
_cell.angle_alpha   90.00
_cell.angle_beta   90.00
_cell.angle_gamma   90.00
#
_symmetry.space_group_name_H-M   'P 1'
#
loop_
_entity.id
_entity.type
_entity.pdbx_description
1 polymer ?
#
loop_
_entity_poly.entity_id
_entity_poly.type
_entity_poly.pdbx_seq_one_letter_code
_entity_poly.pdbx_strand_id
1 'polypeptide(L)'
;MLFRSAFVMKRLDFFKKPGTKIYATGTTGKHIQHAGLVVECLKSGPYGGDAQIASLLVDGKIDIVLFFIDPLFSHPHEVDIHMLMRLCNVYDVPLATNYSTAKMLVSNLENN
;
A
#
# COMPACT_ATOMS: atom_id res chain seq x y z
N MET A 1 -3.06 2.16 0.97
CA MET A 1 -2.37 0.91 0.64
C MET A 1 -1.15 1.20 -0.21
N LEU A 2 0.01 0.70 0.19
CA LEU A 2 1.27 0.87 -0.53
C LEU A 2 1.79 -0.49 -0.96
N PHE A 3 2.15 -0.65 -2.24
CA PHE A 3 2.59 -1.95 -2.75
C PHE A 3 3.39 -1.81 -4.03
N ARG A 4 4.09 -2.89 -4.41
CA ARG A 4 4.78 -2.94 -5.69
C ARG A 4 3.81 -3.34 -6.80
N SER A 5 3.99 -2.73 -7.97
CA SER A 5 3.13 -2.99 -9.13
C SER A 5 3.14 -4.48 -9.55
N ALA A 6 4.29 -5.15 -9.41
CA ALA A 6 4.38 -6.58 -9.78
C ALA A 6 3.44 -7.45 -8.95
N PHE A 7 3.27 -7.16 -7.66
CA PHE A 7 2.33 -7.90 -6.81
C PHE A 7 0.89 -7.68 -7.29
N VAL A 8 0.55 -6.45 -7.63
CA VAL A 8 -0.80 -6.10 -8.11
C VAL A 8 -1.11 -6.81 -9.43
N MET A 9 -0.14 -6.89 -10.34
CA MET A 9 -0.32 -7.57 -11.63
C MET A 9 -0.69 -9.04 -11.47
N LYS A 10 -0.14 -9.70 -10.43
CA LYS A 10 -0.46 -11.10 -10.15
C LYS A 10 -1.79 -11.29 -9.45
N ARG A 11 -2.40 -10.20 -8.97
CA ARG A 11 -3.63 -10.22 -8.18
C ARG A 11 -4.67 -9.25 -8.74
N LEU A 12 -4.69 -9.05 -10.06
CA LEU A 12 -5.60 -8.08 -10.69
C LEU A 12 -7.06 -8.31 -10.33
N ASP A 13 -7.49 -9.57 -10.30
CA ASP A 13 -8.90 -9.88 -10.02
C ASP A 13 -9.34 -9.37 -8.65
N PHE A 14 -8.47 -9.49 -7.65
CA PHE A 14 -8.75 -8.95 -6.32
C PHE A 14 -8.85 -7.43 -6.35
N PHE A 15 -7.88 -6.78 -7.00
CA PHE A 15 -7.82 -5.32 -7.00
C PHE A 15 -8.87 -4.67 -7.89
N LYS A 16 -9.49 -5.43 -8.80
CA LYS A 16 -10.58 -4.94 -9.64
C LYS A 16 -11.97 -5.13 -9.02
N LYS A 17 -12.08 -5.80 -7.89
CA LYS A 17 -13.38 -6.02 -7.26
C LYS A 17 -14.07 -4.70 -6.94
N PRO A 18 -15.40 -4.61 -7.14
CA PRO A 18 -16.17 -3.45 -6.72
C PRO A 18 -16.01 -3.19 -5.23
N GLY A 19 -15.82 -1.92 -4.86
CA GLY A 19 -15.61 -1.54 -3.47
C GLY A 19 -14.16 -1.54 -3.02
N THR A 20 -13.24 -2.04 -3.82
CA THR A 20 -11.81 -1.96 -3.52
C THR A 20 -11.29 -0.59 -3.94
N LYS A 21 -10.78 0.18 -2.98
CA LYS A 21 -10.18 1.48 -3.24
C LYS A 21 -8.67 1.40 -3.00
N ILE A 22 -7.90 1.86 -3.96
CA ILE A 22 -6.45 1.76 -3.94
C ILE A 22 -5.84 3.14 -3.81
N TYR A 23 -4.93 3.28 -2.84
CA TYR A 23 -4.07 4.45 -2.69
C TYR A 23 -2.64 4.02 -2.91
N ALA A 24 -1.88 4.76 -3.68
CA ALA A 24 -0.48 4.44 -3.93
C ALA A 24 0.35 5.70 -4.08
N THR A 25 1.60 5.64 -3.62
CA THR A 25 2.51 6.79 -3.69
C THR A 25 3.38 6.73 -4.93
N GLY A 26 3.75 7.90 -5.44
CA GLY A 26 4.79 8.07 -6.46
C GLY A 26 4.56 7.26 -7.72
N THR A 27 5.64 6.66 -8.20
CA THR A 27 5.67 5.91 -9.46
C THR A 27 4.80 4.66 -9.43
N THR A 28 4.65 4.04 -8.27
CA THR A 28 3.82 2.84 -8.11
C THR A 28 2.38 3.10 -8.53
N GLY A 29 1.82 4.25 -8.12
CA GLY A 29 0.47 4.62 -8.50
C GLY A 29 0.30 4.73 -10.00
N LYS A 30 1.27 5.32 -10.69
CA LYS A 30 1.23 5.46 -12.15
C LYS A 30 1.28 4.11 -12.85
N HIS A 31 2.13 3.20 -12.39
CA HIS A 31 2.22 1.86 -12.97
C HIS A 31 0.91 1.10 -12.82
N ILE A 32 0.25 1.23 -11.69
CA ILE A 32 -1.02 0.57 -11.44
C ILE A 32 -2.13 1.16 -12.32
N GLN A 33 -2.14 2.47 -12.51
CA GLN A 33 -3.08 3.11 -13.42
C GLN A 33 -2.92 2.60 -14.85
N HIS A 34 -1.69 2.42 -15.30
CA HIS A 34 -1.41 1.88 -16.64
C HIS A 34 -1.90 0.43 -16.79
N ALA A 35 -2.04 -0.29 -15.69
CA ALA A 35 -2.59 -1.65 -15.70
C ALA A 35 -4.12 -1.66 -15.79
N GLY A 36 -4.76 -0.50 -15.82
CA GLY A 36 -6.21 -0.39 -15.96
C GLY A 36 -6.97 -0.30 -14.65
N LEU A 37 -6.29 -0.14 -13.52
CA LEU A 37 -6.94 0.01 -12.22
C LEU A 37 -7.17 1.48 -11.89
N VAL A 38 -8.24 1.73 -11.16
CA VAL A 38 -8.52 3.07 -10.63
C VAL A 38 -7.75 3.23 -9.33
N VAL A 39 -6.80 4.16 -9.32
CA VAL A 39 -5.90 4.40 -8.19
C VAL A 39 -5.93 5.87 -7.82
N GLU A 40 -6.04 6.17 -6.54
CA GLU A 40 -5.81 7.52 -6.06
C GLU A 40 -4.30 7.67 -5.78
N CYS A 41 -3.61 8.44 -6.61
CA CYS A 41 -2.18 8.63 -6.51
C CYS A 41 -1.85 9.66 -5.43
N LEU A 42 -1.05 9.24 -4.46
CA LEU A 42 -0.53 10.12 -3.43
C LEU A 42 0.84 10.65 -3.86
N LYS A 43 1.28 11.70 -3.22
CA LYS A 43 2.63 12.24 -3.45
C LYS A 43 3.68 11.24 -2.94
N SER A 44 4.89 11.32 -3.49
CA SER A 44 6.00 10.54 -2.94
C SER A 44 6.34 11.05 -1.52
N GLY A 45 7.03 10.21 -0.73
CA GLY A 45 7.30 10.49 0.67
C GLY A 45 7.82 11.89 0.96
N PRO A 46 8.93 12.33 0.30
CA PRO A 46 9.51 13.66 0.58
C PRO A 46 8.59 14.82 0.24
N TYR A 47 7.60 14.62 -0.60
CA TYR A 47 6.69 15.67 -1.05
C TYR A 47 5.32 15.61 -0.37
N GLY A 48 5.21 14.93 0.76
CA GLY A 48 4.00 14.89 1.55
C GLY A 48 3.23 13.58 1.53
N GLY A 49 3.73 12.55 0.85
CA GLY A 49 3.09 11.23 0.82
C GLY A 49 2.94 10.62 2.21
N ASP A 50 3.93 10.81 3.07
CA ASP A 50 3.90 10.32 4.45
C ASP A 50 2.71 10.91 5.22
N ALA A 51 2.51 12.22 5.08
CA ALA A 51 1.40 12.90 5.74
C ALA A 51 0.06 12.46 5.19
N GLN A 52 -0.03 12.22 3.89
CA GLN A 52 -1.25 11.74 3.26
C GLN A 52 -1.63 10.35 3.76
N ILE A 53 -0.67 9.44 3.84
CA ILE A 53 -0.89 8.09 4.35
C ILE A 53 -1.29 8.13 5.82
N ALA A 54 -0.58 8.93 6.62
CA ALA A 54 -0.89 9.07 8.03
C ALA A 54 -2.33 9.54 8.24
N SER A 55 -2.76 10.54 7.48
CA SER A 55 -4.12 11.06 7.54
C SER A 55 -5.15 9.98 7.21
N LEU A 56 -4.91 9.20 6.16
CA LEU A 56 -5.83 8.13 5.75
C LEU A 56 -5.93 7.03 6.82
N LEU A 57 -4.82 6.69 7.45
CA LEU A 57 -4.81 5.70 8.53
C LEU A 57 -5.59 6.20 9.76
N VAL A 58 -5.33 7.45 10.16
CA VAL A 58 -5.99 8.06 11.31
C VAL A 58 -7.50 8.16 11.07
N ASP A 59 -7.92 8.43 9.85
CA ASP A 59 -9.34 8.57 9.50
C ASP A 59 -10.05 7.23 9.27
N GLY A 60 -9.35 6.11 9.42
CA GLY A 60 -9.94 4.79 9.27
C GLY A 60 -10.29 4.43 7.82
N LYS A 61 -9.63 5.03 6.85
CA LYS A 61 -9.91 4.81 5.43
C LYS A 61 -9.08 3.71 4.79
N ILE A 62 -8.18 3.10 5.55
CA ILE A 62 -7.29 2.05 5.04
C ILE A 62 -7.51 0.78 5.85
N ASP A 63 -7.79 -0.32 5.15
CA ASP A 63 -8.00 -1.63 5.77
C ASP A 63 -6.75 -2.48 5.81
N ILE A 64 -5.80 -2.21 4.91
CA ILE A 64 -4.57 -3.00 4.78
C ILE A 64 -3.50 -2.14 4.14
N VAL A 65 -2.27 -2.28 4.62
CA VAL A 65 -1.11 -1.59 4.06
C VAL A 65 -0.12 -2.61 3.53
N LEU A 66 0.27 -2.46 2.27
CA LEU A 66 1.28 -3.28 1.63
C LEU A 66 2.48 -2.39 1.30
N PHE A 67 3.55 -2.53 2.07
CA PHE A 67 4.74 -1.72 1.91
C PHE A 67 5.96 -2.63 1.84
N PHE A 68 6.36 -2.98 0.62
CA PHE A 68 7.48 -3.91 0.41
C PHE A 68 8.81 -3.23 0.68
N ILE A 69 9.58 -3.81 1.59
CA ILE A 69 10.91 -3.34 1.96
C ILE A 69 11.95 -4.19 1.24
N ASP A 70 12.88 -3.53 0.55
CA ASP A 70 14.06 -4.20 0.02
C ASP A 70 15.18 -4.06 1.04
N PRO A 71 15.56 -5.15 1.74
CA PRO A 71 16.58 -5.06 2.78
C PRO A 71 17.98 -4.78 2.26
N LEU A 72 18.19 -4.91 0.95
CA LEU A 72 19.50 -4.72 0.33
C LEU A 72 19.69 -3.29 -0.19
N PHE A 73 18.64 -2.49 -0.23
CA PHE A 73 18.71 -1.12 -0.71
C PHE A 73 18.12 -0.16 0.30
N SER A 74 18.81 0.97 0.48
CA SER A 74 18.31 2.08 1.25
C SER A 74 17.86 3.17 0.27
N HIS A 75 16.58 3.46 0.25
CA HIS A 75 16.02 4.52 -0.61
C HIS A 75 15.67 5.73 0.25
N PRO A 76 16.40 6.84 0.14
CA PRO A 76 16.15 8.01 0.98
C PRO A 76 14.81 8.68 0.72
N HIS A 77 14.12 8.30 -0.34
CA HIS A 77 12.85 8.91 -0.75
C HIS A 77 11.62 8.06 -0.42
N GLU A 78 11.80 6.98 0.35
CA GLU A 78 10.69 6.15 0.76
C GLU A 78 9.94 6.75 1.95
N VAL A 79 8.69 6.26 2.11
CA VAL A 79 7.87 6.57 3.28
C VAL A 79 8.60 6.15 4.56
N ASP A 80 8.48 6.95 5.61
CA ASP A 80 9.03 6.62 6.92
C ASP A 80 8.36 5.35 7.46
N ILE A 81 9.08 4.23 7.38
CA ILE A 81 8.55 2.93 7.81
C ILE A 81 8.27 2.89 9.31
N HIS A 82 9.06 3.56 10.13
CA HIS A 82 8.84 3.57 11.58
C HIS A 82 7.53 4.27 11.94
N MET A 83 7.25 5.38 11.30
CA MET A 83 5.98 6.10 11.48
C MET A 83 4.82 5.23 11.00
N LEU A 84 4.96 4.60 9.83
CA LEU A 84 3.94 3.74 9.25
C LEU A 84 3.63 2.54 10.14
N MET A 85 4.66 1.87 10.67
CA MET A 85 4.50 0.75 11.60
C MET A 85 3.77 1.18 12.87
N ARG A 86 4.14 2.34 13.41
CA ARG A 86 3.48 2.86 14.61
C ARG A 86 1.99 3.08 14.38
N LEU A 87 1.65 3.75 13.29
CA LEU A 87 0.24 4.06 12.99
C LEU A 87 -0.57 2.80 12.72
N CYS A 88 -0.01 1.84 12.00
CA CYS A 88 -0.69 0.57 11.76
C CYS A 88 -0.95 -0.17 13.07
N ASN A 89 -0.02 -0.12 14.02
CA ASN A 89 -0.20 -0.75 15.32
C ASN A 89 -1.21 -0.01 16.19
N VAL A 90 -1.19 1.33 16.16
CA VAL A 90 -2.13 2.14 16.94
C VAL A 90 -3.56 1.92 16.47
N TYR A 91 -3.77 1.85 15.17
CA TYR A 91 -5.09 1.74 14.56
C TYR A 91 -5.46 0.31 14.16
N ASP A 92 -4.64 -0.65 14.54
CA ASP A 92 -4.87 -2.08 14.30
C ASP A 92 -5.10 -2.41 12.82
N VAL A 93 -4.24 -1.86 11.96
CA VAL A 93 -4.30 -2.08 10.52
C VAL A 93 -3.22 -3.08 10.13
N PRO A 94 -3.55 -4.17 9.41
CA PRO A 94 -2.57 -5.14 8.95
C PRO A 94 -1.54 -4.48 8.04
N LEU A 95 -0.26 -4.79 8.28
CA LEU A 95 0.86 -4.27 7.49
C LEU A 95 1.71 -5.43 7.00
N ALA A 96 1.86 -5.52 5.68
CA ALA A 96 2.77 -6.47 5.05
C ALA A 96 3.99 -5.75 4.50
N THR A 97 5.18 -6.21 4.87
CA THR A 97 6.45 -5.63 4.40
C THR A 97 7.20 -6.55 3.45
N ASN A 98 6.66 -7.72 3.17
CA ASN A 98 7.25 -8.65 2.22
C ASN A 98 6.14 -9.37 1.43
N TYR A 99 6.55 -10.06 0.38
CA TYR A 99 5.63 -10.71 -0.54
C TYR A 99 4.78 -11.80 0.16
N SER A 100 5.41 -12.64 0.97
CA SER A 100 4.71 -13.75 1.62
C SER A 100 3.59 -13.27 2.54
N THR A 101 3.86 -12.25 3.34
CA THR A 101 2.85 -11.66 4.23
C THR A 101 1.72 -11.02 3.43
N ALA A 102 2.07 -10.27 2.37
CA ALA A 102 1.07 -9.64 1.51
C ALA A 102 0.16 -10.68 0.87
N LYS A 103 0.72 -11.78 0.39
CA LYS A 103 -0.02 -12.87 -0.21
C LYS A 103 -1.02 -13.48 0.76
N MET A 104 -0.61 -13.71 2.01
CA MET A 104 -1.50 -14.24 3.04
C MET A 104 -2.65 -13.29 3.36
N LEU A 105 -2.36 -11.99 3.48
CA LEU A 105 -3.39 -11.00 3.77
C LEU A 105 -4.41 -10.88 2.64
N VAL A 106 -3.94 -10.81 1.41
CA VAL A 106 -4.83 -10.71 0.24
C VAL A 106 -5.67 -11.97 0.10
N SER A 107 -5.07 -13.15 0.29
CA SER A 107 -5.80 -14.41 0.21
C SER A 107 -6.91 -14.50 1.26
N ASN A 108 -6.66 -14.01 2.46
CA ASN A 108 -7.68 -13.97 3.51
C ASN A 108 -8.85 -13.07 3.12
N LEU A 109 -8.58 -11.92 2.52
CA LEU A 109 -9.62 -11.00 2.07
C LEU A 109 -10.40 -11.55 0.87
N GLU A 110 -9.74 -12.30 -0.01
CA GLU A 110 -10.39 -12.93 -1.16
C GLU A 110 -11.43 -13.98 -0.72
N ASN A 111 -11.22 -14.62 0.42
CA ASN A 111 -12.06 -15.70 0.92
C ASN A 111 -13.19 -15.22 1.85
N ASN A 112 -13.29 -13.93 2.05
CA ASN A 112 -14.35 -13.36 2.90
C ASN A 112 -15.50 -12.77 2.08
#